data_e97ebd81ca44f46ab6d859fbb45e8fd8
#
_entry.id   e97ebd81ca44f46ab6d859fbb45e8fd8
#
_cell.length_a   1.000
_cell.length_b   1.000
_cell.length_c   1.000
_cell.angle_alpha   90.00
_cell.angle_beta   90.00
_cell.angle_gamma   90.00
#
_symmetry.space_group_name_H-M   'P 1'
#
loop_
_entity.id
_entity.type
_entity.pdbx_description
1 polymer ?
#
loop_
_entity_poly.entity_id
_entity_poly.type
_entity_poly.pdbx_seq_one_letter_code
_entity_poly.pdbx_strand_id
1 'polypeptide(L)'
;MLETGHRNSACGADSFGLKHLTAVHWNLLEPQLYEHALERLEGKLASGGALVAETGAHTGRSPKDKFVVRDAATENAIWWDNNGALSEDQFEALYQDFLAAAEGKSLYAQDLYGGADPACRIKVRVYTEFAWHSLFIRTMLRRPERAELDSFVPNLTIIDLPSFKADPARHGVRSETVIAVNFTRGIVLIGNSSYAGEMKKSVFTVLNYLLPEQGIMPMHCSANVGPEGDVCLFFGLSGTGKTTLSADARRTLVGDDEHGWSRDGVFNFEGGCYAKTIRLSAEAEPEIFSASNRFGTVLENVVLDPVSRVPDFDDGSLTENTRAAYPLAFIPNASASGRAGIPKNIVMLTCDAFGVLPPIARLTPAEAMYHFLSGYTAKVAGTEKGVKDPEATFSTCFGAPFMPRHPSAYGNLLRDLIASHGVNCWLVNTGWTGGKYGVGRRMPIKVTRTLLAGVLDGSLLDADVRTDPYFGFKVPTNVPGIEPHVLHPSKTWADKAEFDATARRLVAMFQENFAKFEAHVDAAVRDAQPQVRIAAE
;
A
#
# COMPACT_ATOMS: atom_id res chain seq x y z
N MET A 1 25.17 -20.65 20.81
CA MET A 1 24.04 -19.77 20.42
C MET A 1 23.05 -19.70 21.56
N LEU A 2 22.75 -18.53 22.09
CA LEU A 2 21.69 -18.31 23.07
C LEU A 2 20.34 -18.25 22.34
N GLU A 3 19.32 -18.95 22.85
CA GLU A 3 17.94 -18.83 22.34
C GLU A 3 17.00 -18.40 23.46
N THR A 4 16.16 -17.40 23.18
CA THR A 4 15.13 -16.94 24.11
C THR A 4 13.80 -16.82 23.38
N GLY A 5 12.69 -16.90 24.11
CA GLY A 5 11.35 -16.83 23.53
C GLY A 5 10.81 -18.20 23.11
N HIS A 6 9.67 -18.19 22.42
CA HIS A 6 8.89 -19.38 22.08
C HIS A 6 8.88 -19.65 20.58
N ARG A 7 9.16 -20.88 20.15
CA ARG A 7 9.19 -21.27 18.74
C ARG A 7 8.90 -22.76 18.52
N ASN A 8 8.70 -23.16 17.28
CA ASN A 8 8.79 -24.57 16.89
C ASN A 8 10.24 -25.07 17.07
N SER A 9 10.44 -26.04 17.94
CA SER A 9 11.76 -26.60 18.22
C SER A 9 12.37 -27.38 17.03
N ALA A 10 11.54 -27.90 16.14
CA ALA A 10 11.96 -28.62 14.93
C ALA A 10 12.32 -27.72 13.74
N CYS A 11 12.07 -26.40 13.83
CA CYS A 11 12.32 -25.46 12.74
C CYS A 11 13.02 -24.20 13.28
N GLY A 12 14.33 -24.30 13.48
CA GLY A 12 15.20 -23.22 13.99
C GLY A 12 15.83 -22.36 12.91
N ALA A 13 16.76 -21.49 13.32
CA ALA A 13 17.51 -20.63 12.41
C ALA A 13 18.46 -21.42 11.48
N ASP A 14 18.98 -22.53 11.98
CA ASP A 14 19.82 -23.47 11.24
C ASP A 14 19.11 -24.11 10.04
N SER A 15 17.79 -24.27 10.09
CA SER A 15 16.97 -24.74 8.97
C SER A 15 17.04 -23.81 7.75
N PHE A 16 17.46 -22.56 7.96
CA PHE A 16 17.65 -21.52 6.92
C PHE A 16 19.11 -21.13 6.76
N GLY A 17 20.04 -21.99 7.17
CA GLY A 17 21.48 -21.77 7.03
C GLY A 17 22.08 -20.74 7.98
N LEU A 18 21.28 -20.09 8.85
CA LEU A 18 21.73 -19.11 9.82
C LEU A 18 22.43 -19.82 10.98
N LYS A 19 23.76 -19.94 10.89
CA LYS A 19 24.64 -20.64 11.82
C LYS A 19 25.56 -19.66 12.55
N HIS A 20 26.18 -20.14 13.64
CA HIS A 20 27.17 -19.35 14.39
C HIS A 20 26.66 -17.99 14.89
N LEU A 21 25.34 -17.86 15.11
CA LEU A 21 24.75 -16.69 15.72
C LEU A 21 25.11 -16.60 17.21
N THR A 22 25.27 -15.39 17.74
CA THR A 22 25.44 -15.17 19.18
C THR A 22 24.13 -15.47 19.92
N ALA A 23 23.02 -14.94 19.42
CA ALA A 23 21.70 -15.18 19.99
C ALA A 23 20.60 -15.15 18.94
N VAL A 24 19.48 -15.83 19.22
CA VAL A 24 18.20 -15.64 18.52
C VAL A 24 17.09 -15.40 19.53
N HIS A 25 16.39 -14.27 19.38
CA HIS A 25 15.27 -13.87 20.20
C HIS A 25 13.95 -14.15 19.46
N TRP A 26 13.24 -15.21 19.87
CA TRP A 26 12.06 -15.73 19.19
C TRP A 26 10.78 -15.12 19.74
N ASN A 27 9.98 -14.53 18.84
CA ASN A 27 8.61 -14.10 19.10
C ASN A 27 8.44 -13.25 20.39
N LEU A 28 9.47 -12.41 20.67
CA LEU A 28 9.41 -11.49 21.81
C LEU A 28 8.20 -10.57 21.70
N LEU A 29 7.65 -10.23 22.85
CA LEU A 29 6.50 -9.32 22.97
C LEU A 29 6.95 -7.87 22.99
N GLU A 30 6.00 -6.96 22.84
CA GLU A 30 6.24 -5.53 22.75
C GLU A 30 7.11 -4.98 23.90
N PRO A 31 6.85 -5.30 25.20
CA PRO A 31 7.69 -4.79 26.29
C PRO A 31 9.16 -5.18 26.15
N GLN A 32 9.44 -6.45 25.85
CA GLN A 32 10.80 -6.95 25.70
C GLN A 32 11.51 -6.31 24.49
N LEU A 33 10.79 -6.11 23.38
CA LEU A 33 11.34 -5.47 22.19
C LEU A 33 11.64 -3.99 22.44
N TYR A 34 10.83 -3.28 23.25
CA TYR A 34 11.14 -1.93 23.71
C TYR A 34 12.40 -1.89 24.56
N GLU A 35 12.50 -2.77 25.56
CA GLU A 35 13.68 -2.86 26.43
C GLU A 35 14.95 -3.08 25.61
N HIS A 36 14.95 -4.08 24.72
CA HIS A 36 16.09 -4.37 23.86
C HIS A 36 16.43 -3.20 22.90
N ALA A 37 15.42 -2.56 22.29
CA ALA A 37 15.66 -1.44 21.40
C ALA A 37 16.28 -0.23 22.13
N LEU A 38 15.84 0.05 23.35
CA LEU A 38 16.37 1.15 24.16
C LEU A 38 17.78 0.84 24.69
N GLU A 39 18.03 -0.37 25.19
CA GLU A 39 19.36 -0.82 25.65
C GLU A 39 20.40 -0.79 24.53
N ARG A 40 19.98 -1.15 23.32
CA ARG A 40 20.86 -1.16 22.13
C ARG A 40 20.95 0.19 21.43
N LEU A 41 20.32 1.24 21.98
CA LEU A 41 20.28 2.59 21.42
C LEU A 41 19.71 2.64 19.99
N GLU A 42 18.81 1.73 19.65
CA GLU A 42 18.16 1.64 18.35
C GLU A 42 17.04 2.70 18.19
N GLY A 43 16.56 3.27 19.27
CA GLY A 43 15.49 4.26 19.27
C GLY A 43 15.37 5.04 20.58
N LYS A 44 14.38 5.90 20.64
CA LYS A 44 14.06 6.76 21.79
C LYS A 44 12.59 6.59 22.17
N LEU A 45 12.30 6.69 23.46
CA LEU A 45 10.92 6.66 23.95
C LEU A 45 10.31 8.07 23.83
N ALA A 46 9.15 8.18 23.19
CA ALA A 46 8.33 9.39 23.17
C ALA A 46 7.52 9.52 24.47
N SER A 47 7.07 10.73 24.80
CA SER A 47 6.30 11.04 26.01
C SER A 47 5.01 10.21 26.14
N GLY A 48 4.37 9.87 25.01
CA GLY A 48 3.16 9.03 24.96
C GLY A 48 3.43 7.53 24.97
N GLY A 49 4.71 7.11 24.97
CA GLY A 49 5.12 5.71 25.03
C GLY A 49 5.42 5.06 23.67
N ALA A 50 5.29 5.77 22.54
CA ALA A 50 5.72 5.27 21.24
C ALA A 50 7.25 5.14 21.19
N LEU A 51 7.76 4.12 20.48
CA LEU A 51 9.19 3.98 20.17
C LEU A 51 9.51 4.75 18.89
N VAL A 52 10.47 5.66 18.95
CA VAL A 52 10.91 6.47 17.81
C VAL A 52 12.26 5.96 17.31
N ALA A 53 12.34 5.58 16.04
CA ALA A 53 13.54 5.12 15.39
C ALA A 53 13.87 5.95 14.14
N GLU A 54 15.15 6.12 13.86
CA GLU A 54 15.64 6.79 12.66
C GLU A 54 16.12 5.75 11.65
N THR A 55 15.69 5.88 10.39
CA THR A 55 16.01 4.91 9.34
C THR A 55 17.26 5.25 8.54
N GLY A 56 17.97 6.31 8.93
CA GLY A 56 19.23 6.72 8.30
C GLY A 56 19.04 7.22 6.86
N ALA A 57 19.86 6.73 5.96
CA ALA A 57 19.89 7.20 4.57
C ALA A 57 18.62 6.83 3.78
N HIS A 58 17.93 5.76 4.15
CA HIS A 58 16.72 5.30 3.50
C HIS A 58 15.49 5.67 4.31
N THR A 59 14.87 6.79 4.00
CA THR A 59 13.64 7.25 4.66
C THR A 59 12.36 6.78 3.95
N GLY A 60 12.50 5.88 2.99
CA GLY A 60 11.42 5.30 2.19
C GLY A 60 11.93 4.09 1.41
N ARG A 61 11.03 3.44 0.67
CA ARG A 61 11.35 2.26 -0.13
C ARG A 61 12.37 2.53 -1.23
N SER A 62 13.10 1.46 -1.59
CA SER A 62 14.08 1.47 -2.68
C SER A 62 13.59 0.57 -3.85
N PRO A 63 12.54 0.97 -4.60
CA PRO A 63 11.92 0.10 -5.61
C PRO A 63 12.86 -0.27 -6.76
N LYS A 64 13.89 0.54 -7.03
CA LYS A 64 14.91 0.27 -8.06
C LYS A 64 15.98 -0.74 -7.60
N ASP A 65 16.03 -1.05 -6.32
CA ASP A 65 16.95 -2.02 -5.71
C ASP A 65 16.22 -3.34 -5.36
N LYS A 66 14.97 -3.50 -5.84
CA LYS A 66 14.22 -4.73 -5.74
C LYS A 66 14.44 -5.60 -6.98
N PHE A 67 14.76 -6.86 -6.72
CA PHE A 67 15.05 -7.87 -7.74
C PHE A 67 14.24 -9.14 -7.46
N VAL A 68 13.90 -9.85 -8.54
CA VAL A 68 13.25 -11.17 -8.50
C VAL A 68 14.19 -12.18 -9.12
N VAL A 69 14.30 -13.35 -8.51
CA VAL A 69 15.09 -14.44 -9.08
C VAL A 69 14.41 -14.98 -10.32
N ARG A 70 15.16 -15.04 -11.42
CA ARG A 70 14.72 -15.62 -12.69
C ARG A 70 15.13 -17.08 -12.73
N ASP A 71 14.14 -17.95 -12.63
CA ASP A 71 14.25 -19.39 -12.69
C ASP A 71 13.13 -19.98 -13.58
N ALA A 72 13.07 -21.30 -13.70
CA ALA A 72 12.09 -21.97 -14.55
C ALA A 72 10.63 -21.67 -14.17
N ALA A 73 10.32 -21.41 -12.90
CA ALA A 73 8.98 -21.11 -12.43
C ALA A 73 8.60 -19.63 -12.68
N THR A 74 9.57 -18.74 -12.64
CA THR A 74 9.36 -17.29 -12.75
C THR A 74 9.52 -16.74 -14.15
N GLU A 75 10.23 -17.46 -15.05
CA GLU A 75 10.58 -16.99 -16.41
C GLU A 75 9.39 -16.42 -17.18
N ASN A 76 8.25 -17.13 -17.18
CA ASN A 76 7.04 -16.73 -17.90
C ASN A 76 5.95 -16.13 -17.00
N ALA A 77 6.15 -16.13 -15.68
CA ALA A 77 5.16 -15.65 -14.71
C ALA A 77 5.37 -14.20 -14.30
N ILE A 78 6.60 -13.69 -14.43
CA ILE A 78 7.00 -12.35 -13.99
C ILE A 78 6.89 -11.35 -15.14
N TRP A 79 6.38 -10.17 -14.82
CA TRP A 79 6.42 -9.01 -15.70
C TRP A 79 7.80 -8.34 -15.60
N TRP A 80 8.73 -8.80 -16.43
CA TRP A 80 10.15 -8.40 -16.37
C TRP A 80 10.38 -6.92 -16.72
N ASP A 81 9.49 -6.29 -17.49
CA ASP A 81 9.59 -4.85 -17.79
C ASP A 81 9.48 -3.96 -16.53
N ASN A 82 8.89 -4.49 -15.46
CA ASN A 82 8.70 -3.78 -14.20
C ASN A 82 9.53 -4.35 -13.04
N ASN A 83 10.17 -5.50 -13.21
CA ASN A 83 10.89 -6.18 -12.14
C ASN A 83 12.35 -6.45 -12.56
N GLY A 84 13.30 -6.00 -11.74
CA GLY A 84 14.71 -6.36 -11.92
C GLY A 84 14.92 -7.86 -11.76
N ALA A 85 15.79 -8.46 -12.59
CA ALA A 85 16.09 -9.87 -12.54
C ALA A 85 17.43 -10.14 -11.85
N LEU A 86 17.49 -11.22 -11.05
CA LEU A 86 18.73 -11.89 -10.62
C LEU A 86 18.75 -13.31 -11.16
N SER A 87 19.91 -13.81 -11.56
CA SER A 87 20.08 -15.24 -11.83
C SER A 87 20.07 -16.05 -10.53
N GLU A 88 19.84 -17.36 -10.65
CA GLU A 88 19.94 -18.28 -9.50
C GLU A 88 21.33 -18.23 -8.86
N ASP A 89 22.41 -18.17 -9.68
CA ASP A 89 23.79 -18.10 -9.18
C ASP A 89 24.08 -16.77 -8.46
N GLN A 90 23.58 -15.65 -8.97
CA GLN A 90 23.70 -14.35 -8.32
C GLN A 90 22.97 -14.32 -6.98
N PHE A 91 21.77 -14.89 -6.95
CA PHE A 91 21.01 -14.99 -5.70
C PHE A 91 21.71 -15.93 -4.71
N GLU A 92 22.25 -17.05 -5.14
CA GLU A 92 22.97 -17.97 -4.26
C GLU A 92 24.22 -17.30 -3.66
N ALA A 93 25.01 -16.59 -4.48
CA ALA A 93 26.13 -15.82 -3.98
C ALA A 93 25.71 -14.78 -2.93
N LEU A 94 24.64 -14.04 -3.21
CA LEU A 94 24.06 -13.08 -2.28
C LEU A 94 23.59 -13.75 -0.98
N TYR A 95 22.91 -14.89 -1.09
CA TYR A 95 22.40 -15.62 0.06
C TYR A 95 23.52 -16.12 0.97
N GLN A 96 24.61 -16.70 0.40
CA GLN A 96 25.75 -17.15 1.17
C GLN A 96 26.47 -15.99 1.88
N ASP A 97 26.60 -14.84 1.21
CA ASP A 97 27.19 -13.65 1.82
C ASP A 97 26.31 -13.06 2.93
N PHE A 98 24.97 -13.16 2.82
CA PHE A 98 24.03 -12.82 3.90
C PHE A 98 24.21 -13.76 5.11
N LEU A 99 24.33 -15.05 4.86
CA LEU A 99 24.55 -16.03 5.95
C LEU A 99 25.87 -15.77 6.67
N ALA A 100 26.94 -15.52 5.92
CA ALA A 100 28.24 -15.17 6.49
C ALA A 100 28.18 -13.85 7.27
N ALA A 101 27.48 -12.84 6.77
CA ALA A 101 27.31 -11.56 7.47
C ALA A 101 26.47 -11.67 8.75
N ALA A 102 25.63 -12.69 8.88
CA ALA A 102 24.85 -12.97 10.07
C ALA A 102 25.68 -13.61 11.19
N GLU A 103 26.79 -14.27 10.87
CA GLU A 103 27.63 -14.94 11.89
C GLU A 103 28.08 -13.96 12.98
N GLY A 104 28.04 -14.42 14.22
CA GLY A 104 28.38 -13.61 15.40
C GLY A 104 27.33 -12.58 15.81
N LYS A 105 26.25 -12.41 15.04
CA LYS A 105 25.18 -11.47 15.38
C LYS A 105 24.13 -12.07 16.33
N SER A 106 23.40 -11.17 16.99
CA SER A 106 22.14 -11.49 17.66
C SER A 106 20.99 -11.06 16.75
N LEU A 107 20.08 -12.00 16.42
CA LEU A 107 18.94 -11.74 15.57
C LEU A 107 17.63 -11.86 16.37
N TYR A 108 16.62 -11.13 15.89
CA TYR A 108 15.24 -11.24 16.34
C TYR A 108 14.44 -11.99 15.30
N ALA A 109 13.66 -12.98 15.72
CA ALA A 109 12.81 -13.79 14.86
C ALA A 109 11.34 -13.60 15.24
N GLN A 110 10.49 -13.33 14.26
CA GLN A 110 9.03 -13.28 14.42
C GLN A 110 8.37 -14.27 13.46
N ASP A 111 7.50 -15.11 14.00
CA ASP A 111 6.58 -15.99 13.25
C ASP A 111 5.23 -15.32 13.15
N LEU A 112 4.76 -15.05 11.94
CA LEU A 112 3.61 -14.19 11.66
C LEU A 112 2.78 -14.74 10.50
N TYR A 113 1.57 -14.20 10.31
CA TYR A 113 0.74 -14.49 9.16
C TYR A 113 0.58 -13.26 8.26
N GLY A 114 0.79 -13.44 6.96
CA GLY A 114 0.35 -12.52 5.91
C GLY A 114 -1.07 -12.92 5.46
N GLY A 115 -2.09 -12.22 5.97
CA GLY A 115 -3.49 -12.48 5.66
C GLY A 115 -4.34 -12.89 6.87
N ALA A 116 -5.54 -12.33 6.95
CA ALA A 116 -6.52 -12.60 8.01
C ALA A 116 -7.31 -13.89 7.75
N ASP A 117 -7.45 -14.31 6.49
CA ASP A 117 -8.18 -15.51 6.14
C ASP A 117 -7.30 -16.76 6.28
N PRO A 118 -7.63 -17.70 7.18
CA PRO A 118 -6.86 -18.94 7.35
C PRO A 118 -6.70 -19.79 6.09
N ALA A 119 -7.65 -19.71 5.16
CA ALA A 119 -7.59 -20.46 3.90
C ALA A 119 -6.62 -19.85 2.88
N CYS A 120 -6.30 -18.55 3.02
CA CYS A 120 -5.54 -17.79 2.03
C CYS A 120 -4.24 -17.21 2.59
N ARG A 121 -4.04 -17.25 3.92
CA ARG A 121 -2.86 -16.67 4.59
C ARG A 121 -1.59 -17.46 4.34
N ILE A 122 -0.46 -16.75 4.31
CA ILE A 122 0.87 -17.37 4.29
C ILE A 122 1.53 -17.28 5.65
N LYS A 123 2.36 -18.27 5.99
CA LYS A 123 3.20 -18.28 7.19
C LYS A 123 4.52 -17.59 6.88
N VAL A 124 4.82 -16.52 7.59
CA VAL A 124 5.99 -15.67 7.37
C VAL A 124 6.90 -15.73 8.59
N ARG A 125 8.17 -16.01 8.39
CA ARG A 125 9.21 -15.84 9.41
C ARG A 125 10.13 -14.70 9.02
N VAL A 126 10.35 -13.77 9.93
CA VAL A 126 11.26 -12.64 9.70
C VAL A 126 12.41 -12.72 10.69
N TYR A 127 13.64 -12.74 10.17
CA TYR A 127 14.86 -12.54 10.94
C TYR A 127 15.37 -11.12 10.71
N THR A 128 15.68 -10.38 11.75
CA THR A 128 16.19 -9.01 11.64
C THR A 128 17.22 -8.69 12.71
N GLU A 129 18.17 -7.78 12.41
CA GLU A 129 19.21 -7.35 13.34
C GLU A 129 18.68 -6.45 14.46
N PHE A 130 17.60 -5.69 14.22
CA PHE A 130 17.10 -4.69 15.16
C PHE A 130 15.86 -5.16 15.91
N ALA A 131 15.82 -4.89 17.22
CA ALA A 131 14.65 -5.13 18.04
C ALA A 131 13.45 -4.29 17.57
N TRP A 132 13.67 -3.03 17.18
CA TRP A 132 12.60 -2.17 16.68
C TRP A 132 12.03 -2.64 15.33
N HIS A 133 12.83 -3.26 14.45
CA HIS A 133 12.34 -3.92 13.22
C HIS A 133 11.44 -5.10 13.56
N SER A 134 11.83 -5.89 14.57
CA SER A 134 11.03 -6.99 15.07
C SER A 134 9.69 -6.50 15.64
N LEU A 135 9.70 -5.39 16.41
CA LEU A 135 8.49 -4.73 16.89
C LEU A 135 7.61 -4.23 15.75
N PHE A 136 8.22 -3.57 14.75
CA PHE A 136 7.52 -3.08 13.57
C PHE A 136 6.79 -4.21 12.84
N ILE A 137 7.50 -5.27 12.46
CA ILE A 137 6.87 -6.33 11.65
C ILE A 137 5.85 -7.15 12.44
N ARG A 138 6.06 -7.32 13.76
CA ARG A 138 5.08 -7.89 14.67
C ARG A 138 3.81 -7.04 14.75
N THR A 139 3.93 -5.72 14.65
CA THR A 139 2.80 -4.79 14.59
C THR A 139 2.08 -4.86 13.24
N MET A 140 2.84 -4.96 12.16
CA MET A 140 2.30 -4.90 10.81
C MET A 140 1.65 -6.20 10.33
N LEU A 141 2.17 -7.37 10.72
CA LEU A 141 1.59 -8.65 10.31
C LEU A 141 0.73 -9.26 11.42
N ARG A 142 -0.08 -10.25 11.06
CA ARG A 142 -0.99 -10.90 12.00
C ARG A 142 -0.23 -11.92 12.85
N ARG A 143 -0.54 -11.93 14.12
CA ARG A 143 0.14 -12.77 15.13
C ARG A 143 -0.54 -14.12 15.22
N PRO A 144 0.21 -15.23 15.20
CA PRO A 144 -0.33 -16.54 15.58
C PRO A 144 -0.66 -16.56 17.09
N GLU A 145 -1.59 -17.41 17.45
CA GLU A 145 -1.80 -17.78 18.84
C GLU A 145 -0.57 -18.55 19.36
N ARG A 146 -0.30 -18.47 20.67
CA ARG A 146 0.88 -19.09 21.25
C ARG A 146 1.01 -20.59 20.93
N ALA A 147 -0.11 -21.31 20.94
CA ALA A 147 -0.13 -22.73 20.62
C ALA A 147 0.20 -23.06 19.15
N GLU A 148 -0.07 -22.12 18.22
CA GLU A 148 0.25 -22.30 16.81
C GLU A 148 1.77 -22.21 16.56
N LEU A 149 2.52 -21.53 17.44
CA LEU A 149 3.97 -21.41 17.36
C LEU A 149 4.70 -22.76 17.51
N ASP A 150 4.15 -23.70 18.26
CA ASP A 150 4.77 -25.02 18.49
C ASP A 150 4.95 -25.84 17.21
N SER A 151 4.10 -25.59 16.21
CA SER A 151 4.11 -26.27 14.91
C SER A 151 4.33 -25.33 13.73
N PHE A 152 4.80 -24.11 13.97
CA PHE A 152 4.97 -23.11 12.93
C PHE A 152 6.12 -23.45 11.99
N VAL A 153 5.82 -23.68 10.72
CA VAL A 153 6.80 -23.84 9.64
C VAL A 153 6.48 -22.77 8.58
N PRO A 154 7.39 -21.84 8.28
CA PRO A 154 7.12 -20.74 7.37
C PRO A 154 7.03 -21.21 5.91
N ASN A 155 6.17 -20.53 5.13
CA ASN A 155 6.15 -20.60 3.67
C ASN A 155 7.08 -19.52 3.06
N LEU A 156 7.29 -18.43 3.81
CA LEU A 156 8.14 -17.31 3.44
C LEU A 156 9.09 -16.97 4.58
N THR A 157 10.37 -16.86 4.26
CA THR A 157 11.40 -16.40 5.22
C THR A 157 11.99 -15.09 4.71
N ILE A 158 11.99 -14.07 5.55
CA ILE A 158 12.64 -12.78 5.27
C ILE A 158 13.88 -12.69 6.18
N ILE A 159 15.04 -12.39 5.58
CA ILE A 159 16.27 -12.09 6.32
C ILE A 159 16.61 -10.63 6.04
N ASP A 160 16.45 -9.79 7.05
CA ASP A 160 16.66 -8.34 6.98
C ASP A 160 17.89 -7.96 7.81
N LEU A 161 18.98 -7.66 7.11
CA LEU A 161 20.26 -7.26 7.69
C LEU A 161 20.65 -5.86 7.22
N PRO A 162 20.19 -4.80 7.89
CA PRO A 162 20.52 -3.43 7.53
C PRO A 162 22.01 -3.12 7.47
N SER A 163 22.83 -3.84 8.22
CA SER A 163 24.28 -3.70 8.20
C SER A 163 24.96 -4.36 7.00
N PHE A 164 24.25 -5.24 6.27
CA PHE A 164 24.79 -5.90 5.08
C PHE A 164 24.76 -4.97 3.88
N LYS A 165 25.87 -4.91 3.16
CA LYS A 165 26.02 -4.16 1.90
C LYS A 165 26.29 -5.13 0.77
N ALA A 166 25.45 -5.09 -0.26
CA ALA A 166 25.65 -5.88 -1.45
C ALA A 166 26.85 -5.35 -2.27
N ASP A 167 27.55 -6.25 -2.93
CA ASP A 167 28.54 -5.91 -3.95
C ASP A 167 27.87 -5.95 -5.34
N PRO A 168 27.66 -4.81 -6.01
CA PRO A 168 27.01 -4.77 -7.32
C PRO A 168 27.65 -5.67 -8.37
N ALA A 169 28.98 -5.78 -8.38
CA ALA A 169 29.70 -6.59 -9.36
C ALA A 169 29.53 -8.10 -9.11
N ARG A 170 29.56 -8.51 -7.85
CA ARG A 170 29.44 -9.91 -7.42
C ARG A 170 28.00 -10.41 -7.49
N HIS A 171 27.05 -9.57 -7.04
CA HIS A 171 25.65 -9.98 -6.87
C HIS A 171 24.75 -9.59 -8.06
N GLY A 172 25.28 -8.84 -9.03
CA GLY A 172 24.48 -8.39 -10.18
C GLY A 172 23.38 -7.38 -9.84
N VAL A 173 23.52 -6.67 -8.73
CA VAL A 173 22.55 -5.67 -8.24
C VAL A 173 22.99 -4.26 -8.63
N ARG A 174 22.06 -3.29 -8.53
CA ARG A 174 22.30 -1.91 -8.95
C ARG A 174 23.17 -1.11 -7.97
N SER A 175 23.08 -1.38 -6.68
CA SER A 175 23.75 -0.63 -5.61
C SER A 175 24.07 -1.52 -4.41
N GLU A 176 24.65 -0.95 -3.36
CA GLU A 176 24.86 -1.66 -2.09
C GLU A 176 23.55 -2.06 -1.39
N THR A 177 22.44 -1.40 -1.73
CA THR A 177 21.10 -1.74 -1.21
C THR A 177 20.46 -2.81 -2.07
N VAL A 178 19.84 -3.81 -1.44
CA VAL A 178 19.22 -4.93 -2.14
C VAL A 178 17.96 -5.41 -1.44
N ILE A 179 16.90 -5.65 -2.23
CA ILE A 179 15.71 -6.39 -1.86
C ILE A 179 15.57 -7.52 -2.88
N ALA A 180 16.03 -8.72 -2.55
CA ALA A 180 16.04 -9.88 -3.46
C ALA A 180 14.94 -10.87 -3.07
N VAL A 181 14.03 -11.16 -3.99
CA VAL A 181 12.88 -12.05 -3.81
C VAL A 181 13.06 -13.32 -4.61
N ASN A 182 13.15 -14.45 -3.93
CA ASN A 182 13.13 -15.78 -4.54
C ASN A 182 11.80 -16.47 -4.23
N PHE A 183 10.87 -16.45 -5.18
CA PHE A 183 9.54 -17.03 -5.01
C PHE A 183 9.58 -18.55 -4.87
N THR A 184 10.46 -19.23 -5.61
CA THR A 184 10.58 -20.68 -5.62
C THR A 184 11.09 -21.22 -4.27
N ARG A 185 12.07 -20.54 -3.68
CA ARG A 185 12.60 -20.89 -2.35
C ARG A 185 11.80 -20.32 -1.18
N GLY A 186 10.90 -19.39 -1.44
CA GLY A 186 10.19 -18.65 -0.39
C GLY A 186 11.15 -17.82 0.49
N ILE A 187 12.14 -17.15 -0.11
CA ILE A 187 13.15 -16.37 0.61
C ILE A 187 13.17 -14.93 0.09
N VAL A 188 13.23 -13.97 1.01
CA VAL A 188 13.50 -12.56 0.72
C VAL A 188 14.71 -12.11 1.52
N LEU A 189 15.66 -11.44 0.86
CA LEU A 189 16.84 -10.84 1.46
C LEU A 189 16.72 -9.32 1.37
N ILE A 190 16.89 -8.62 2.50
CA ILE A 190 16.87 -7.16 2.57
C ILE A 190 18.19 -6.70 3.19
N GLY A 191 18.97 -5.90 2.46
CA GLY A 191 20.27 -5.41 2.91
C GLY A 191 20.45 -3.91 2.69
N ASN A 192 21.25 -3.28 3.56
CA ASN A 192 21.61 -1.86 3.53
C ASN A 192 20.40 -0.90 3.57
N SER A 193 19.30 -1.31 4.19
CA SER A 193 18.13 -0.46 4.40
C SER A 193 17.57 -0.67 5.80
N SER A 194 17.47 0.41 6.57
CA SER A 194 16.76 0.38 7.86
C SER A 194 15.30 0.81 7.73
N TYR A 195 14.79 1.08 6.51
CA TYR A 195 13.37 1.36 6.29
C TYR A 195 12.53 0.09 6.45
N ALA A 196 11.88 -0.04 7.60
CA ALA A 196 11.18 -1.28 7.99
C ALA A 196 10.01 -1.64 7.06
N GLY A 197 9.46 -0.67 6.34
CA GLY A 197 8.41 -0.89 5.34
C GLY A 197 8.78 -1.83 4.20
N GLU A 198 10.07 -2.12 3.95
CA GLU A 198 10.49 -3.11 2.94
C GLU A 198 10.08 -4.53 3.34
N MET A 199 10.16 -4.90 4.63
CA MET A 199 9.70 -6.22 5.12
C MET A 199 8.21 -6.44 4.84
N LYS A 200 7.36 -5.47 5.22
CA LYS A 200 5.91 -5.48 4.97
C LYS A 200 5.60 -5.61 3.47
N LYS A 201 6.22 -4.76 2.65
CA LYS A 201 5.96 -4.71 1.20
C LYS A 201 6.52 -5.92 0.45
N SER A 202 7.53 -6.59 1.01
CA SER A 202 7.99 -7.89 0.50
C SER A 202 6.92 -8.97 0.66
N VAL A 203 6.23 -9.02 1.81
CA VAL A 203 5.10 -9.94 2.03
C VAL A 203 3.98 -9.65 1.03
N PHE A 204 3.63 -8.37 0.85
CA PHE A 204 2.63 -7.97 -0.14
C PHE A 204 3.02 -8.37 -1.57
N THR A 205 4.30 -8.19 -1.95
CA THR A 205 4.81 -8.63 -3.27
C THR A 205 4.66 -10.14 -3.44
N VAL A 206 4.96 -10.94 -2.40
CA VAL A 206 4.79 -12.40 -2.46
C VAL A 206 3.33 -12.80 -2.58
N LEU A 207 2.42 -12.16 -1.86
CA LEU A 207 0.98 -12.39 -1.99
C LEU A 207 0.46 -12.00 -3.38
N ASN A 208 0.96 -10.91 -3.96
CA ASN A 208 0.64 -10.52 -5.34
C ASN A 208 1.14 -11.54 -6.39
N TYR A 209 2.16 -12.32 -6.08
CA TYR A 209 2.61 -13.41 -6.94
C TYR A 209 1.76 -14.68 -6.80
N LEU A 210 1.43 -15.06 -5.55
CA LEU A 210 0.82 -16.35 -5.24
C LEU A 210 -0.70 -16.38 -5.44
N LEU A 211 -1.41 -15.32 -5.01
CA LEU A 211 -2.87 -15.34 -4.88
C LEU A 211 -3.63 -15.32 -6.22
N PRO A 212 -3.18 -14.62 -7.28
CA PRO A 212 -3.91 -14.61 -8.55
C PRO A 212 -4.11 -15.99 -9.17
N GLU A 213 -3.16 -16.91 -9.03
CA GLU A 213 -3.29 -18.30 -9.51
C GLU A 213 -4.36 -19.10 -8.75
N GLN A 214 -4.71 -18.66 -7.56
CA GLN A 214 -5.76 -19.25 -6.73
C GLN A 214 -7.13 -18.57 -6.95
N GLY A 215 -7.22 -17.63 -7.91
CA GLY A 215 -8.43 -16.86 -8.16
C GLY A 215 -8.74 -15.81 -7.07
N ILE A 216 -7.73 -15.43 -6.27
CA ILE A 216 -7.84 -14.44 -5.21
C ILE A 216 -7.19 -13.14 -5.69
N MET A 217 -7.95 -12.05 -5.65
CA MET A 217 -7.46 -10.73 -6.08
C MET A 217 -6.72 -10.02 -4.95
N PRO A 218 -5.38 -9.88 -5.02
CA PRO A 218 -4.64 -9.04 -4.10
C PRO A 218 -4.77 -7.56 -4.51
N MET A 219 -4.96 -6.67 -3.54
CA MET A 219 -5.33 -5.29 -3.78
C MET A 219 -4.54 -4.33 -2.89
N HIS A 220 -3.98 -3.28 -3.49
CA HIS A 220 -3.48 -2.12 -2.75
C HIS A 220 -4.63 -1.13 -2.54
N CYS A 221 -5.44 -1.40 -1.55
CA CYS A 221 -6.64 -0.65 -1.23
C CYS A 221 -6.92 -0.67 0.27
N SER A 222 -7.68 0.30 0.78
CA SER A 222 -8.32 0.20 2.09
C SER A 222 -9.73 -0.39 1.96
N ALA A 223 -10.26 -0.92 3.07
CA ALA A 223 -11.59 -1.52 3.11
C ALA A 223 -12.31 -1.18 4.41
N ASN A 224 -13.61 -0.92 4.31
CA ASN A 224 -14.49 -0.78 5.46
C ASN A 224 -15.86 -1.44 5.24
N VAL A 225 -16.60 -1.64 6.33
CA VAL A 225 -17.93 -2.25 6.33
C VAL A 225 -18.92 -1.30 6.99
N GLY A 226 -20.02 -1.03 6.33
CA GLY A 226 -21.12 -0.24 6.86
C GLY A 226 -22.01 -1.01 7.83
N PRO A 227 -22.96 -0.34 8.48
CA PRO A 227 -23.89 -0.95 9.44
C PRO A 227 -24.76 -2.06 8.85
N GLU A 228 -25.06 -1.96 7.56
CA GLU A 228 -25.84 -2.95 6.79
C GLU A 228 -25.00 -4.14 6.30
N GLY A 229 -23.72 -4.22 6.68
CA GLY A 229 -22.78 -5.23 6.18
C GLY A 229 -22.23 -4.92 4.78
N ASP A 230 -22.50 -3.75 4.25
CA ASP A 230 -22.05 -3.27 2.94
C ASP A 230 -20.55 -2.96 2.97
N VAL A 231 -19.78 -3.74 2.24
CA VAL A 231 -18.32 -3.57 2.13
C VAL A 231 -17.99 -2.56 1.03
N CYS A 232 -17.07 -1.64 1.32
CA CYS A 232 -16.52 -0.72 0.34
C CYS A 232 -15.00 -0.84 0.28
N LEU A 233 -14.46 -0.90 -0.95
CA LEU A 233 -13.03 -0.86 -1.24
C LEU A 233 -12.64 0.51 -1.76
N PHE A 234 -11.47 1.01 -1.32
CA PHE A 234 -10.93 2.29 -1.74
C PHE A 234 -9.54 2.08 -2.34
N PHE A 235 -9.45 2.11 -3.67
CA PHE A 235 -8.18 2.14 -4.37
C PHE A 235 -7.66 3.57 -4.47
N GLY A 236 -6.34 3.72 -4.47
CA GLY A 236 -5.71 5.02 -4.63
C GLY A 236 -4.25 5.02 -4.20
N LEU A 237 -3.47 5.94 -4.71
CA LEU A 237 -2.08 6.13 -4.34
C LEU A 237 -1.95 6.99 -3.07
N SER A 238 -0.73 7.14 -2.57
CA SER A 238 -0.44 8.03 -1.46
C SER A 238 -0.89 9.47 -1.78
N GLY A 239 -1.56 10.12 -0.84
CA GLY A 239 -2.05 11.51 -1.00
C GLY A 239 -3.42 11.65 -1.67
N THR A 240 -4.06 10.57 -2.13
CA THR A 240 -5.42 10.60 -2.66
C THR A 240 -6.50 10.64 -1.58
N GLY A 241 -6.13 10.43 -0.32
CA GLY A 241 -7.06 10.41 0.81
C GLY A 241 -7.61 9.04 1.19
N LYS A 242 -6.99 7.95 0.71
CA LYS A 242 -7.40 6.56 0.96
C LYS A 242 -7.67 6.29 2.44
N THR A 243 -6.69 6.51 3.31
CA THR A 243 -6.81 6.28 4.76
C THR A 243 -7.86 7.19 5.40
N THR A 244 -7.83 8.50 5.10
CA THR A 244 -8.76 9.49 5.66
C THR A 244 -10.23 9.24 5.28
N LEU A 245 -10.48 8.76 4.04
CA LEU A 245 -11.84 8.53 3.55
C LEU A 245 -12.39 7.17 3.97
N SER A 246 -11.54 6.15 4.16
CA SER A 246 -11.96 4.84 4.65
C SER A 246 -12.17 4.80 6.17
N ALA A 247 -11.54 5.71 6.93
CA ALA A 247 -11.68 5.86 8.38
C ALA A 247 -12.91 6.71 8.72
N ASP A 248 -14.12 6.19 8.47
CA ASP A 248 -15.40 6.79 8.92
C ASP A 248 -15.81 6.14 10.24
N ALA A 249 -16.04 6.93 11.28
CA ALA A 249 -16.43 6.44 12.61
C ALA A 249 -17.73 5.61 12.63
N ARG A 250 -18.58 5.75 11.60
CA ARG A 250 -19.83 4.99 11.42
C ARG A 250 -19.64 3.64 10.72
N ARG A 251 -18.44 3.36 10.22
CA ARG A 251 -18.11 2.14 9.47
C ARG A 251 -16.97 1.41 10.13
N THR A 252 -16.97 0.09 10.08
CA THR A 252 -15.90 -0.75 10.64
C THR A 252 -14.73 -0.81 9.68
N LEU A 253 -13.55 -0.36 10.10
CA LEU A 253 -12.32 -0.45 9.31
C LEU A 253 -11.84 -1.91 9.26
N VAL A 254 -11.72 -2.48 8.08
CA VAL A 254 -11.13 -3.82 7.85
C VAL A 254 -9.61 -3.71 7.77
N GLY A 255 -9.11 -2.68 7.09
CA GLY A 255 -7.71 -2.32 6.97
C GLY A 255 -7.52 -1.08 6.09
N ASP A 256 -6.35 -0.47 6.17
CA ASP A 256 -6.09 0.83 5.52
C ASP A 256 -5.26 0.75 4.24
N ASP A 257 -4.62 -0.42 3.91
CA ASP A 257 -3.64 -0.45 2.81
C ASP A 257 -3.66 -1.71 1.91
N GLU A 258 -3.74 -2.94 2.46
CA GLU A 258 -3.51 -4.17 1.69
C GLU A 258 -4.56 -5.24 1.99
N HIS A 259 -5.26 -5.71 0.96
CA HIS A 259 -6.34 -6.70 1.10
C HIS A 259 -6.29 -7.77 0.02
N GLY A 260 -6.90 -8.93 0.31
CA GLY A 260 -7.26 -9.94 -0.65
C GLY A 260 -8.78 -10.00 -0.83
N TRP A 261 -9.24 -10.27 -2.03
CA TRP A 261 -10.64 -10.56 -2.33
C TRP A 261 -10.76 -11.97 -2.88
N SER A 262 -11.26 -12.88 -2.05
CA SER A 262 -11.59 -14.27 -2.40
C SER A 262 -13.07 -14.41 -2.75
N ARG A 263 -13.49 -15.60 -3.15
CA ARG A 263 -14.91 -15.93 -3.34
C ARG A 263 -15.78 -15.71 -2.11
N ASP A 264 -15.19 -15.78 -0.91
CA ASP A 264 -15.91 -15.66 0.36
C ASP A 264 -15.95 -14.22 0.88
N GLY A 265 -15.22 -13.29 0.25
CA GLY A 265 -15.18 -11.88 0.61
C GLY A 265 -13.76 -11.31 0.72
N VAL A 266 -13.68 -10.16 1.35
CA VAL A 266 -12.45 -9.39 1.52
C VAL A 266 -11.78 -9.72 2.85
N PHE A 267 -10.45 -9.80 2.85
CA PHE A 267 -9.66 -9.97 4.05
C PHE A 267 -8.40 -9.10 4.03
N ASN A 268 -8.04 -8.56 5.18
CA ASN A 268 -6.85 -7.76 5.36
C ASN A 268 -5.60 -8.65 5.38
N PHE A 269 -4.52 -8.23 4.72
CA PHE A 269 -3.22 -8.90 4.80
C PHE A 269 -2.49 -8.60 6.09
N GLU A 270 -2.83 -7.49 6.74
CA GLU A 270 -2.09 -6.91 7.84
C GLU A 270 -2.80 -7.03 9.20
N GLY A 271 -2.01 -6.85 10.26
CA GLY A 271 -2.48 -6.76 11.65
C GLY A 271 -2.39 -5.34 12.22
N GLY A 272 -1.80 -4.41 11.48
CA GLY A 272 -1.60 -3.02 11.87
C GLY A 272 -1.81 -2.04 10.73
N CYS A 273 -1.63 -0.77 11.03
CA CYS A 273 -1.66 0.35 10.10
C CYS A 273 -0.27 1.00 10.01
N TYR A 274 0.08 1.53 8.83
CA TYR A 274 1.34 2.23 8.59
C TYR A 274 1.08 3.62 8.00
N ALA A 275 0.67 4.52 8.86
CA ALA A 275 0.22 5.85 8.48
C ALA A 275 1.37 6.84 8.26
N LYS A 276 1.17 7.79 7.34
CA LYS A 276 2.03 8.97 7.20
C LYS A 276 1.68 9.96 8.30
N THR A 277 2.70 10.52 8.98
CA THR A 277 2.49 11.38 10.14
C THR A 277 2.91 12.84 9.94
N ILE A 278 3.56 13.18 8.82
CA ILE A 278 3.85 14.59 8.55
C ILE A 278 2.56 15.42 8.49
N ARG A 279 2.50 16.49 9.27
CA ARG A 279 1.31 17.36 9.47
C ARG A 279 0.08 16.61 10.00
N LEU A 280 0.29 15.55 10.77
CA LEU A 280 -0.79 14.81 11.43
C LEU A 280 -1.45 15.70 12.49
N SER A 281 -2.75 15.93 12.35
CA SER A 281 -3.51 16.80 13.24
C SER A 281 -4.48 16.00 14.11
N ALA A 282 -4.49 16.26 15.41
CA ALA A 282 -5.44 15.68 16.34
C ALA A 282 -6.90 16.07 16.03
N GLU A 283 -7.12 17.21 15.38
CA GLU A 283 -8.46 17.69 14.99
C GLU A 283 -8.94 16.99 13.70
N ALA A 284 -8.03 16.80 12.72
CA ALA A 284 -8.39 16.25 11.41
C ALA A 284 -8.45 14.72 11.41
N GLU A 285 -7.56 14.06 12.17
CA GLU A 285 -7.36 12.59 12.20
C GLU A 285 -7.13 12.10 13.64
N PRO A 286 -8.11 12.29 14.55
CA PRO A 286 -7.95 12.06 16.00
C PRO A 286 -7.58 10.61 16.34
N GLU A 287 -8.09 9.62 15.63
CA GLU A 287 -7.80 8.19 15.86
C GLU A 287 -6.35 7.87 15.52
N ILE A 288 -5.85 8.35 14.38
CA ILE A 288 -4.46 8.13 13.94
C ILE A 288 -3.51 8.87 14.87
N PHE A 289 -3.86 10.12 15.26
CA PHE A 289 -3.06 10.90 16.20
C PHE A 289 -2.97 10.21 17.57
N SER A 290 -4.09 9.72 18.10
CA SER A 290 -4.12 8.96 19.34
C SER A 290 -3.29 7.68 19.26
N ALA A 291 -3.45 6.90 18.19
CA ALA A 291 -2.70 5.68 17.95
C ALA A 291 -1.18 5.94 17.83
N SER A 292 -0.79 7.05 17.20
CA SER A 292 0.61 7.42 17.01
C SER A 292 1.33 7.82 18.32
N ASN A 293 0.58 8.14 19.38
CA ASN A 293 1.12 8.58 20.68
C ASN A 293 1.00 7.51 21.78
N ARG A 294 1.00 6.22 21.43
CA ARG A 294 0.78 5.12 22.40
C ARG A 294 1.95 4.14 22.44
N PHE A 295 2.12 3.49 23.61
CA PHE A 295 2.96 2.30 23.73
C PHE A 295 2.47 1.20 22.76
N GLY A 296 3.41 0.54 22.08
CA GLY A 296 3.13 -0.44 21.03
C GLY A 296 3.18 0.15 19.61
N THR A 297 3.35 1.47 19.49
CA THR A 297 3.56 2.17 18.21
C THR A 297 5.05 2.38 17.95
N VAL A 298 5.46 2.21 16.71
CA VAL A 298 6.78 2.61 16.20
C VAL A 298 6.61 3.86 15.32
N LEU A 299 7.32 4.92 15.67
CA LEU A 299 7.45 6.13 14.85
C LEU A 299 8.76 6.10 14.09
N GLU A 300 8.73 6.24 12.78
CA GLU A 300 9.94 6.34 11.95
C GLU A 300 10.19 7.78 11.54
N ASN A 301 11.41 8.25 11.83
CA ASN A 301 11.93 9.58 11.45
C ASN A 301 11.08 10.76 11.94
N VAL A 302 10.34 10.59 13.02
CA VAL A 302 9.62 11.67 13.69
C VAL A 302 10.57 12.36 14.67
N VAL A 303 10.66 13.68 14.57
CA VAL A 303 11.50 14.48 15.49
C VAL A 303 10.81 14.57 16.86
N LEU A 304 11.60 14.40 17.92
CA LEU A 304 11.14 14.60 19.29
C LEU A 304 11.65 15.90 19.85
N ASP A 305 10.80 16.64 20.55
CA ASP A 305 11.28 17.72 21.42
C ASP A 305 12.34 17.17 22.40
N PRO A 306 13.51 17.76 22.50
CA PRO A 306 14.64 17.18 23.25
C PRO A 306 14.41 17.08 24.75
N VAL A 307 13.48 17.87 25.31
CA VAL A 307 13.20 17.94 26.74
C VAL A 307 11.92 17.17 27.09
N SER A 308 10.81 17.53 26.45
CA SER A 308 9.49 16.93 26.75
C SER A 308 9.27 15.57 26.11
N ARG A 309 10.08 15.21 25.08
CA ARG A 309 9.91 14.00 24.27
C ARG A 309 8.58 13.91 23.52
N VAL A 310 7.91 15.03 23.35
CA VAL A 310 6.69 15.11 22.54
C VAL A 310 7.07 14.99 21.06
N PRO A 311 6.40 14.12 20.28
CA PRO A 311 6.59 14.04 18.83
C PRO A 311 6.18 15.34 18.13
N ASP A 312 7.04 15.87 17.29
CA ASP A 312 6.73 16.99 16.41
C ASP A 312 6.38 16.45 15.01
N PHE A 313 5.10 16.38 14.71
CA PHE A 313 4.61 15.91 13.42
C PHE A 313 4.69 16.96 12.31
N ASP A 314 5.02 18.21 12.63
CA ASP A 314 5.20 19.27 11.63
C ASP A 314 6.67 19.38 11.19
N ASP A 315 7.60 18.80 11.94
CA ASP A 315 9.03 18.81 11.61
C ASP A 315 9.35 17.74 10.54
N GLY A 316 9.62 18.21 9.33
CA GLY A 316 10.09 17.40 8.20
C GLY A 316 11.61 17.43 7.99
N SER A 317 12.40 17.88 8.96
CA SER A 317 13.85 18.06 8.81
C SER A 317 14.61 16.77 8.48
N LEU A 318 14.19 15.63 9.02
CA LEU A 318 14.72 14.32 8.68
C LEU A 318 14.16 13.82 7.34
N THR A 319 12.84 13.93 7.16
CA THR A 319 12.13 13.56 5.94
C THR A 319 10.66 14.00 6.02
N GLU A 320 10.04 14.28 4.88
CA GLU A 320 8.57 14.41 4.80
C GLU A 320 7.84 13.05 4.78
N ASN A 321 8.58 11.93 4.79
CA ASN A 321 8.02 10.58 4.83
C ASN A 321 8.03 9.98 6.24
N THR A 322 7.73 10.80 7.26
CA THR A 322 7.56 10.31 8.63
C THR A 322 6.39 9.33 8.72
N ARG A 323 6.52 8.27 9.52
CA ARG A 323 5.55 7.18 9.61
C ARG A 323 5.24 6.78 11.04
N ALA A 324 4.03 6.28 11.26
CA ALA A 324 3.63 5.55 12.46
C ALA A 324 3.12 4.15 12.10
N ALA A 325 3.73 3.13 12.66
CA ALA A 325 3.26 1.75 12.61
C ALA A 325 2.59 1.41 13.96
N TYR A 326 1.30 1.12 13.93
CA TYR A 326 0.53 0.80 15.14
C TYR A 326 -0.45 -0.36 14.89
N PRO A 327 -0.79 -1.15 15.94
CA PRO A 327 -1.78 -2.21 15.83
C PRO A 327 -3.14 -1.70 15.34
N LEU A 328 -3.78 -2.43 14.42
CA LEU A 328 -5.11 -2.07 13.92
C LEU A 328 -6.14 -1.90 15.05
N ALA A 329 -5.99 -2.68 16.13
CA ALA A 329 -6.84 -2.60 17.32
C ALA A 329 -6.75 -1.26 18.09
N PHE A 330 -5.82 -0.36 17.73
CA PHE A 330 -5.78 0.99 18.30
C PHE A 330 -6.85 1.90 17.68
N ILE A 331 -7.40 1.53 16.54
CA ILE A 331 -8.53 2.20 15.92
C ILE A 331 -9.83 1.64 16.53
N PRO A 332 -10.66 2.47 17.18
CA PRO A 332 -11.78 2.00 17.98
C PRO A 332 -12.82 1.14 17.23
N ASN A 333 -13.05 1.44 15.96
CA ASN A 333 -14.01 0.75 15.10
C ASN A 333 -13.33 -0.20 14.08
N ALA A 334 -12.17 -0.74 14.41
CA ALA A 334 -11.50 -1.71 13.54
C ALA A 334 -12.08 -3.12 13.68
N SER A 335 -12.07 -3.87 12.57
CA SER A 335 -12.50 -5.27 12.53
C SER A 335 -11.51 -6.17 13.31
N ALA A 336 -12.00 -6.84 14.35
CA ALA A 336 -11.18 -7.81 15.09
C ALA A 336 -10.77 -9.02 14.21
N SER A 337 -11.65 -9.48 13.31
CA SER A 337 -11.37 -10.59 12.40
C SER A 337 -10.45 -10.19 11.24
N GLY A 338 -10.47 -8.92 10.82
CA GLY A 338 -9.84 -8.47 9.58
C GLY A 338 -10.49 -9.06 8.32
N ARG A 339 -11.74 -9.54 8.42
CA ARG A 339 -12.49 -10.15 7.31
C ARG A 339 -13.81 -9.43 7.12
N ALA A 340 -14.30 -9.41 5.88
CA ALA A 340 -15.57 -8.82 5.49
C ALA A 340 -16.22 -9.65 4.37
N GLY A 341 -17.48 -9.37 4.08
CA GLY A 341 -18.20 -10.02 2.98
C GLY A 341 -17.75 -9.53 1.59
N ILE A 342 -18.57 -9.84 0.60
CA ILE A 342 -18.37 -9.40 -0.78
C ILE A 342 -18.52 -7.87 -0.88
N PRO A 343 -17.64 -7.17 -1.61
CA PRO A 343 -17.77 -5.74 -1.82
C PRO A 343 -19.06 -5.36 -2.52
N LYS A 344 -19.74 -4.34 -2.02
CA LYS A 344 -20.89 -3.71 -2.68
C LYS A 344 -20.44 -2.53 -3.54
N ASN A 345 -19.41 -1.81 -3.11
CA ASN A 345 -18.87 -0.66 -3.82
C ASN A 345 -17.34 -0.72 -3.93
N ILE A 346 -16.83 -0.25 -5.05
CA ILE A 346 -15.42 0.04 -5.28
C ILE A 346 -15.31 1.54 -5.60
N VAL A 347 -14.46 2.24 -4.87
CA VAL A 347 -14.13 3.64 -5.07
C VAL A 347 -12.68 3.75 -5.52
N MET A 348 -12.47 4.23 -6.74
CA MET A 348 -11.15 4.54 -7.27
C MET A 348 -10.86 6.02 -7.01
N LEU A 349 -9.97 6.29 -6.06
CA LEU A 349 -9.57 7.64 -5.70
C LEU A 349 -8.48 8.15 -6.64
N THR A 350 -8.68 9.33 -7.18
CA THR A 350 -7.67 10.06 -7.93
C THR A 350 -7.48 11.45 -7.32
N CYS A 351 -6.29 12.02 -7.49
CA CYS A 351 -5.99 13.40 -7.13
C CYS A 351 -5.56 14.12 -8.41
N ASP A 352 -6.53 14.63 -9.18
CA ASP A 352 -6.26 15.31 -10.44
C ASP A 352 -5.73 16.72 -10.19
N ALA A 353 -4.46 16.98 -10.52
CA ALA A 353 -3.86 18.29 -10.41
C ALA A 353 -4.12 19.18 -11.63
N PHE A 354 -4.69 18.64 -12.69
CA PHE A 354 -5.09 19.41 -13.87
C PHE A 354 -6.46 20.07 -13.71
N GLY A 355 -7.28 19.60 -12.76
CA GLY A 355 -8.58 20.19 -12.44
C GLY A 355 -9.66 19.97 -13.51
N VAL A 356 -9.53 18.92 -14.32
CA VAL A 356 -10.42 18.62 -15.45
C VAL A 356 -11.29 17.39 -15.23
N LEU A 357 -10.92 16.50 -14.33
CA LEU A 357 -11.76 15.33 -13.99
C LEU A 357 -12.97 15.74 -13.15
N PRO A 358 -14.14 15.12 -13.40
CA PRO A 358 -15.31 15.33 -12.53
C PRO A 358 -15.04 14.85 -11.11
N PRO A 359 -15.70 15.46 -10.10
CA PRO A 359 -15.50 15.08 -8.70
C PRO A 359 -15.97 13.67 -8.39
N ILE A 360 -16.92 13.15 -9.17
CA ILE A 360 -17.44 11.78 -9.08
C ILE A 360 -17.90 11.29 -10.45
N ALA A 361 -17.71 9.99 -10.71
CA ALA A 361 -18.28 9.34 -11.88
C ALA A 361 -18.62 7.88 -11.56
N ARG A 362 -19.71 7.36 -12.14
CA ARG A 362 -20.03 5.94 -12.14
C ARG A 362 -19.29 5.26 -13.28
N LEU A 363 -18.69 4.10 -13.01
CA LEU A 363 -17.92 3.33 -13.98
C LEU A 363 -18.60 1.99 -14.28
N THR A 364 -18.55 1.58 -15.55
CA THR A 364 -18.83 0.20 -15.95
C THR A 364 -17.67 -0.71 -15.53
N PRO A 365 -17.83 -2.05 -15.50
CA PRO A 365 -16.72 -2.97 -15.21
C PRO A 365 -15.50 -2.79 -16.13
N ALA A 366 -15.72 -2.47 -17.41
CA ALA A 366 -14.66 -2.21 -18.37
C ALA A 366 -13.91 -0.88 -18.08
N GLU A 367 -14.64 0.18 -17.78
CA GLU A 367 -14.04 1.46 -17.35
C GLU A 367 -13.29 1.32 -16.02
N ALA A 368 -13.83 0.55 -15.07
CA ALA A 368 -13.16 0.26 -13.80
C ALA A 368 -11.82 -0.47 -14.04
N MET A 369 -11.80 -1.50 -14.91
CA MET A 369 -10.56 -2.17 -15.30
C MET A 369 -9.58 -1.21 -15.99
N TYR A 370 -10.05 -0.37 -16.91
CA TYR A 370 -9.23 0.63 -17.58
C TYR A 370 -8.54 1.57 -16.58
N HIS A 371 -9.32 2.13 -15.63
CA HIS A 371 -8.80 3.03 -14.60
C HIS A 371 -7.92 2.32 -13.58
N PHE A 372 -8.20 1.08 -13.26
CA PHE A 372 -7.35 0.24 -12.42
C PHE A 372 -5.98 0.00 -13.06
N LEU A 373 -5.96 -0.38 -14.35
CA LEU A 373 -4.72 -0.56 -15.11
C LEU A 373 -3.94 0.75 -15.27
N SER A 374 -4.63 1.86 -15.46
CA SER A 374 -4.01 3.18 -15.56
C SER A 374 -3.43 3.66 -14.24
N GLY A 375 -4.15 3.47 -13.11
CA GLY A 375 -3.71 3.90 -11.79
C GLY A 375 -3.36 5.39 -11.72
N TYR A 376 -4.19 6.24 -12.36
CA TYR A 376 -3.92 7.66 -12.49
C TYR A 376 -4.08 8.43 -11.18
N THR A 377 -3.10 9.27 -10.91
CA THR A 377 -3.19 10.38 -9.94
C THR A 377 -2.18 11.46 -10.32
N ALA A 378 -2.17 12.58 -9.60
CA ALA A 378 -1.03 13.50 -9.65
C ALA A 378 -0.15 13.29 -8.40
N LYS A 379 1.17 13.24 -8.60
CA LYS A 379 2.12 13.42 -7.49
C LYS A 379 2.01 14.87 -7.04
N VAL A 380 1.75 15.08 -5.78
CA VAL A 380 1.67 16.42 -5.18
C VAL A 380 3.01 16.73 -4.52
N ALA A 381 3.40 18.00 -4.51
CA ALA A 381 4.61 18.43 -3.80
C ALA A 381 4.64 17.89 -2.35
N GLY A 382 5.78 17.39 -1.91
CA GLY A 382 5.96 16.79 -0.58
C GLY A 382 5.49 15.33 -0.44
N THR A 383 5.01 14.67 -1.51
CA THR A 383 4.71 13.22 -1.47
C THR A 383 5.90 12.36 -1.85
N GLU A 384 6.82 12.87 -2.65
CA GLU A 384 8.10 12.23 -3.02
C GLU A 384 9.22 13.26 -3.09
N LYS A 385 10.46 12.83 -2.80
CA LYS A 385 11.66 13.69 -2.85
C LYS A 385 11.88 14.22 -4.28
N GLY A 386 11.93 15.55 -4.43
CA GLY A 386 12.23 16.21 -5.70
C GLY A 386 11.03 16.66 -6.54
N VAL A 387 9.80 16.33 -6.14
CA VAL A 387 8.59 16.82 -6.81
C VAL A 387 8.29 18.24 -6.33
N LYS A 388 8.48 19.22 -7.22
CA LYS A 388 8.20 20.64 -6.96
C LYS A 388 6.79 21.05 -7.41
N ASP A 389 6.38 20.56 -8.57
CA ASP A 389 5.04 20.80 -9.15
C ASP A 389 4.32 19.45 -9.32
N PRO A 390 2.98 19.42 -9.20
CA PRO A 390 2.24 18.19 -9.41
C PRO A 390 2.37 17.69 -10.85
N GLU A 391 2.78 16.44 -10.97
CA GLU A 391 2.91 15.75 -12.25
C GLU A 391 1.91 14.61 -12.34
N ALA A 392 1.33 14.40 -13.53
CA ALA A 392 0.54 13.21 -13.80
C ALA A 392 1.38 11.95 -13.55
N THR A 393 0.84 11.03 -12.79
CA THR A 393 1.48 9.76 -12.49
C THR A 393 0.52 8.64 -12.78
N PHE A 394 1.03 7.62 -13.47
CA PHE A 394 0.32 6.39 -13.76
C PHE A 394 1.03 5.24 -13.04
N SER A 395 0.43 4.76 -11.96
CA SER A 395 0.93 3.61 -11.21
C SER A 395 -0.03 2.44 -11.38
N THR A 396 0.27 1.60 -12.34
CA THR A 396 -0.55 0.46 -12.73
C THR A 396 -1.07 -0.32 -11.53
N CYS A 397 -2.36 -0.66 -11.54
CA CYS A 397 -3.07 -1.33 -10.44
C CYS A 397 -2.99 -0.60 -9.09
N PHE A 398 -2.71 0.70 -9.09
CA PHE A 398 -2.42 1.52 -7.90
C PHE A 398 -1.26 0.97 -7.04
N GLY A 399 -0.41 0.11 -7.60
CA GLY A 399 0.61 -0.60 -6.87
C GLY A 399 1.76 -1.14 -7.72
N ALA A 400 2.10 -0.51 -8.85
CA ALA A 400 3.11 -0.99 -9.79
C ALA A 400 4.40 -1.56 -9.17
N PRO A 401 5.01 -0.95 -8.12
CA PRO A 401 6.21 -1.48 -7.50
C PRO A 401 6.03 -2.85 -6.82
N PHE A 402 4.79 -3.28 -6.59
CA PHE A 402 4.46 -4.52 -5.88
C PHE A 402 3.90 -5.61 -6.80
N MET A 403 3.78 -5.33 -8.10
CA MET A 403 3.16 -6.23 -9.07
C MET A 403 4.23 -7.08 -9.75
N PRO A 404 4.45 -8.36 -9.33
CA PRO A 404 5.37 -9.24 -10.03
C PRO A 404 4.81 -9.79 -11.34
N ARG A 405 3.50 -10.05 -11.42
CA ARG A 405 2.84 -10.54 -12.64
C ARG A 405 2.44 -9.41 -13.58
N HIS A 406 2.18 -9.75 -14.84
CA HIS A 406 1.66 -8.77 -15.80
C HIS A 406 0.34 -8.16 -15.30
N PRO A 407 0.13 -6.85 -15.42
CA PRO A 407 -1.05 -6.13 -14.88
C PRO A 407 -2.39 -6.67 -15.35
N SER A 408 -2.46 -7.24 -16.58
CA SER A 408 -3.68 -7.85 -17.09
C SER A 408 -4.17 -9.03 -16.25
N ALA A 409 -3.29 -9.75 -15.56
CA ALA A 409 -3.70 -10.83 -14.67
C ALA A 409 -4.57 -10.29 -13.52
N TYR A 410 -4.16 -9.19 -12.92
CA TYR A 410 -4.93 -8.52 -11.86
C TYR A 410 -6.17 -7.83 -12.40
N GLY A 411 -6.06 -7.13 -13.53
CA GLY A 411 -7.18 -6.43 -14.16
C GLY A 411 -8.31 -7.36 -14.59
N ASN A 412 -7.99 -8.48 -15.21
CA ASN A 412 -8.98 -9.48 -15.62
C ASN A 412 -9.68 -10.08 -14.38
N LEU A 413 -8.91 -10.46 -13.35
CA LEU A 413 -9.46 -11.02 -12.12
C LEU A 413 -10.39 -10.00 -11.41
N LEU A 414 -9.99 -8.74 -11.31
CA LEU A 414 -10.82 -7.68 -10.73
C LEU A 414 -12.11 -7.49 -11.54
N ARG A 415 -12.03 -7.40 -12.87
CA ARG A 415 -13.20 -7.25 -13.75
C ARG A 415 -14.18 -8.41 -13.59
N ASP A 416 -13.66 -9.64 -13.56
CA ASP A 416 -14.49 -10.84 -13.45
C ASP A 416 -15.19 -10.92 -12.08
N LEU A 417 -14.52 -10.53 -11.01
CA LEU A 417 -15.11 -10.42 -9.67
C LEU A 417 -16.17 -9.30 -9.61
N ILE A 418 -15.91 -8.13 -10.20
CA ILE A 418 -16.89 -7.04 -10.30
C ILE A 418 -18.15 -7.52 -11.04
N ALA A 419 -17.98 -8.17 -12.19
CA ALA A 419 -19.09 -8.63 -13.01
C ALA A 419 -19.90 -9.75 -12.33
N SER A 420 -19.21 -10.73 -11.72
CA SER A 420 -19.89 -11.88 -11.08
C SER A 420 -20.70 -11.50 -9.84
N HIS A 421 -20.29 -10.45 -9.13
CA HIS A 421 -20.94 -10.00 -7.91
C HIS A 421 -21.79 -8.72 -8.08
N GLY A 422 -21.81 -8.12 -9.27
CA GLY A 422 -22.57 -6.91 -9.53
C GLY A 422 -22.11 -5.70 -8.72
N VAL A 423 -20.79 -5.57 -8.53
CA VAL A 423 -20.21 -4.52 -7.69
C VAL A 423 -20.28 -3.16 -8.38
N ASN A 424 -20.73 -2.14 -7.66
CA ASN A 424 -20.78 -0.77 -8.17
C ASN A 424 -19.39 -0.14 -8.14
N CYS A 425 -18.98 0.46 -9.25
CA CYS A 425 -17.67 1.08 -9.37
C CYS A 425 -17.78 2.60 -9.57
N TRP A 426 -16.93 3.33 -8.86
CA TRP A 426 -16.93 4.79 -8.84
C TRP A 426 -15.52 5.33 -8.97
N LEU A 427 -15.37 6.40 -9.74
CA LEU A 427 -14.18 7.26 -9.70
C LEU A 427 -14.51 8.47 -8.82
N VAL A 428 -13.66 8.78 -7.85
CA VAL A 428 -13.80 9.96 -6.98
C VAL A 428 -12.52 10.79 -7.06
N ASN A 429 -12.66 12.03 -7.50
CA ASN A 429 -11.55 12.97 -7.62
C ASN A 429 -11.43 13.84 -6.38
N THR A 430 -10.32 13.73 -5.67
CA THR A 430 -9.95 14.52 -4.48
C THR A 430 -8.96 15.65 -4.82
N GLY A 431 -8.69 15.86 -6.11
CA GLY A 431 -7.71 16.81 -6.63
C GLY A 431 -8.24 18.24 -6.73
N TRP A 432 -7.90 18.91 -7.80
CA TRP A 432 -8.20 20.34 -8.03
C TRP A 432 -9.51 20.55 -8.79
N THR A 433 -10.07 21.73 -8.61
CA THR A 433 -11.26 22.25 -9.34
C THR A 433 -11.09 23.74 -9.58
N GLY A 434 -11.72 24.26 -10.64
CA GLY A 434 -11.67 25.68 -11.00
C GLY A 434 -10.34 26.12 -11.61
N GLY A 435 -9.52 25.20 -12.05
CA GLY A 435 -8.20 25.40 -12.63
C GLY A 435 -7.22 24.30 -12.22
N LYS A 436 -6.07 24.25 -12.89
CA LYS A 436 -4.94 23.38 -12.52
C LYS A 436 -4.29 23.84 -11.21
N TYR A 437 -3.42 23.02 -10.67
CA TYR A 437 -2.57 23.38 -9.52
C TYR A 437 -1.93 24.78 -9.73
N GLY A 438 -1.94 25.58 -8.67
CA GLY A 438 -1.43 26.96 -8.71
C GLY A 438 -2.45 28.00 -9.20
N VAL A 439 -3.56 27.59 -9.82
CA VAL A 439 -4.66 28.46 -10.29
C VAL A 439 -5.97 28.08 -9.61
N GLY A 440 -6.34 26.82 -9.68
CA GLY A 440 -7.53 26.27 -9.02
C GLY A 440 -7.30 26.01 -7.53
N ARG A 441 -8.31 25.43 -6.89
CA ARG A 441 -8.25 25.02 -5.49
C ARG A 441 -8.46 23.53 -5.36
N ARG A 442 -7.88 22.91 -4.33
CA ARG A 442 -8.16 21.51 -4.01
C ARG A 442 -9.62 21.32 -3.61
N MET A 443 -10.22 20.22 -4.03
CA MET A 443 -11.60 19.86 -3.67
C MET A 443 -11.73 19.83 -2.14
N PRO A 444 -12.70 20.58 -1.57
CA PRO A 444 -12.90 20.53 -0.13
C PRO A 444 -13.27 19.12 0.35
N ILE A 445 -12.66 18.66 1.44
CA ILE A 445 -12.92 17.32 1.99
C ILE A 445 -14.41 17.09 2.29
N LYS A 446 -15.14 18.14 2.69
CA LYS A 446 -16.59 18.08 2.93
C LYS A 446 -17.34 17.67 1.64
N VAL A 447 -16.97 18.20 0.49
CA VAL A 447 -17.56 17.84 -0.81
C VAL A 447 -17.30 16.37 -1.11
N THR A 448 -16.04 15.93 -0.99
CA THR A 448 -15.66 14.52 -1.20
C THR A 448 -16.42 13.57 -0.27
N ARG A 449 -16.54 13.91 1.02
CA ARG A 449 -17.29 13.11 2.00
C ARG A 449 -18.79 13.06 1.69
N THR A 450 -19.39 14.16 1.20
CA THR A 450 -20.80 14.19 0.78
C THR A 450 -21.02 13.29 -0.44
N LEU A 451 -20.16 13.36 -1.43
CA LEU A 451 -20.21 12.49 -2.63
C LEU A 451 -20.06 11.01 -2.23
N LEU A 452 -19.09 10.72 -1.37
CA LEU A 452 -18.85 9.37 -0.88
C LEU A 452 -20.03 8.83 -0.06
N ALA A 453 -20.68 9.66 0.76
CA ALA A 453 -21.88 9.27 1.49
C ALA A 453 -22.98 8.79 0.52
N GLY A 454 -23.22 9.53 -0.56
CA GLY A 454 -24.19 9.13 -1.58
C GLY A 454 -23.81 7.86 -2.36
N VAL A 455 -22.52 7.55 -2.47
CA VAL A 455 -22.05 6.24 -2.98
C VAL A 455 -22.40 5.13 -2.01
N LEU A 456 -22.09 5.35 -0.72
CA LEU A 456 -22.19 4.31 0.32
C LEU A 456 -23.64 4.00 0.69
N ASP A 457 -24.52 4.99 0.73
CA ASP A 457 -25.96 4.81 0.99
C ASP A 457 -26.77 4.39 -0.26
N GLY A 458 -26.12 4.38 -1.45
CA GLY A 458 -26.71 3.97 -2.71
C GLY A 458 -27.58 5.03 -3.39
N SER A 459 -27.74 6.22 -2.81
CA SER A 459 -28.60 7.27 -3.39
C SER A 459 -28.14 7.77 -4.77
N LEU A 460 -26.85 7.56 -5.11
CA LEU A 460 -26.32 7.93 -6.41
C LEU A 460 -26.51 6.85 -7.51
N LEU A 461 -27.01 5.69 -7.19
CA LEU A 461 -27.22 4.61 -8.17
C LEU A 461 -28.33 4.96 -9.15
N ASP A 462 -29.40 5.59 -8.67
CA ASP A 462 -30.58 5.98 -9.45
C ASP A 462 -30.55 7.46 -9.86
N ALA A 463 -29.46 8.17 -9.61
CA ALA A 463 -29.31 9.57 -9.96
C ALA A 463 -29.26 9.75 -11.49
N ASP A 464 -29.89 10.81 -11.99
CA ASP A 464 -29.75 11.22 -13.38
C ASP A 464 -28.28 11.54 -13.69
N VAL A 465 -27.78 11.00 -14.82
CA VAL A 465 -26.38 11.16 -15.22
C VAL A 465 -26.26 11.86 -16.57
N ARG A 466 -25.20 12.63 -16.72
CA ARG A 466 -24.71 13.11 -18.03
C ARG A 466 -23.46 12.34 -18.43
N THR A 467 -23.18 12.29 -19.72
CA THR A 467 -21.92 11.76 -20.22
C THR A 467 -20.90 12.91 -20.31
N ASP A 468 -19.73 12.71 -19.70
CA ASP A 468 -18.61 13.66 -19.83
C ASP A 468 -18.06 13.61 -21.26
N PRO A 469 -17.86 14.77 -21.93
CA PRO A 469 -17.48 14.80 -23.34
C PRO A 469 -16.02 14.42 -23.62
N TYR A 470 -15.14 14.44 -22.61
CA TYR A 470 -13.71 14.14 -22.76
C TYR A 470 -13.35 12.72 -22.32
N PHE A 471 -13.92 12.29 -21.19
CA PHE A 471 -13.56 11.02 -20.58
C PHE A 471 -14.64 9.95 -20.74
N GLY A 472 -15.82 10.30 -21.24
CA GLY A 472 -16.94 9.36 -21.43
C GLY A 472 -17.69 8.99 -20.15
N PHE A 473 -17.29 9.49 -19.01
CA PHE A 473 -17.82 9.13 -17.70
C PHE A 473 -19.31 9.46 -17.52
N LYS A 474 -20.00 8.62 -16.76
CA LYS A 474 -21.35 8.87 -16.27
C LYS A 474 -21.30 9.68 -14.97
N VAL A 475 -21.54 10.98 -15.07
CA VAL A 475 -21.44 11.94 -13.96
C VAL A 475 -22.85 12.29 -13.49
N PRO A 476 -23.19 12.16 -12.18
CA PRO A 476 -24.47 12.62 -11.64
C PRO A 476 -24.71 14.10 -11.95
N THR A 477 -25.94 14.44 -12.34
CA THR A 477 -26.32 15.83 -12.66
C THR A 477 -26.69 16.63 -11.42
N ASN A 478 -27.11 15.92 -10.35
CA ASN A 478 -27.49 16.52 -9.07
C ASN A 478 -27.06 15.60 -7.93
N VAL A 479 -26.50 16.16 -6.88
CA VAL A 479 -26.17 15.46 -5.61
C VAL A 479 -26.61 16.35 -4.46
N PRO A 480 -27.43 15.87 -3.53
CA PRO A 480 -27.87 16.65 -2.37
C PRO A 480 -26.70 17.24 -1.58
N GLY A 481 -26.72 18.53 -1.32
CA GLY A 481 -25.65 19.24 -0.60
C GLY A 481 -24.42 19.62 -1.45
N ILE A 482 -24.43 19.34 -2.75
CA ILE A 482 -23.39 19.76 -3.71
C ILE A 482 -23.99 20.71 -4.72
N GLU A 483 -23.32 21.83 -4.96
CA GLU A 483 -23.75 22.77 -5.99
C GLU A 483 -23.56 22.15 -7.40
N PRO A 484 -24.57 22.18 -8.29
CA PRO A 484 -24.52 21.48 -9.58
C PRO A 484 -23.36 21.87 -10.48
N HIS A 485 -22.85 23.10 -10.38
CA HIS A 485 -21.71 23.54 -11.19
C HIS A 485 -20.42 22.79 -10.84
N VAL A 486 -20.26 22.33 -9.59
CA VAL A 486 -19.10 21.54 -9.14
C VAL A 486 -19.02 20.20 -9.86
N LEU A 487 -20.18 19.61 -10.21
CA LEU A 487 -20.28 18.36 -10.96
C LEU A 487 -19.90 18.51 -12.45
N HIS A 488 -19.68 19.75 -12.91
CA HIS A 488 -19.29 20.10 -14.27
C HIS A 488 -17.93 20.83 -14.28
N PRO A 489 -16.78 20.14 -14.37
CA PRO A 489 -15.47 20.79 -14.29
C PRO A 489 -15.32 21.99 -15.24
N SER A 490 -15.81 21.90 -16.47
CA SER A 490 -15.76 22.99 -17.44
C SER A 490 -16.49 24.26 -17.00
N LYS A 491 -17.48 24.15 -16.09
CA LYS A 491 -18.21 25.30 -15.55
C LYS A 491 -17.51 25.95 -14.36
N THR A 492 -16.51 25.29 -13.81
CA THR A 492 -15.72 25.81 -12.68
C THR A 492 -14.52 26.65 -13.15
N TRP A 493 -14.11 26.53 -14.42
CA TRP A 493 -12.99 27.27 -14.98
C TRP A 493 -13.42 28.64 -15.52
N ALA A 494 -12.56 29.63 -15.32
CA ALA A 494 -12.75 30.97 -15.90
C ALA A 494 -12.52 30.97 -17.42
N ASP A 495 -11.48 30.24 -17.87
CA ASP A 495 -11.14 30.09 -19.29
C ASP A 495 -11.52 28.70 -19.79
N LYS A 496 -12.53 28.65 -20.67
CA LYS A 496 -13.02 27.39 -21.26
C LYS A 496 -12.08 26.82 -22.32
N ALA A 497 -11.30 27.66 -23.01
CA ALA A 497 -10.36 27.20 -24.00
C ALA A 497 -9.14 26.54 -23.32
N GLU A 498 -8.68 27.11 -22.21
CA GLU A 498 -7.63 26.49 -21.40
C GLU A 498 -8.11 25.16 -20.77
N PHE A 499 -9.38 25.09 -20.33
CA PHE A 499 -9.99 23.83 -19.87
C PHE A 499 -9.97 22.78 -20.98
N ASP A 500 -10.46 23.07 -22.17
CA ASP A 500 -10.51 22.14 -23.31
C ASP A 500 -9.11 21.63 -23.67
N ALA A 501 -8.14 22.53 -23.81
CA ALA A 501 -6.75 22.14 -24.09
C ALA A 501 -6.16 21.23 -23.02
N THR A 502 -6.42 21.52 -21.74
CA THR A 502 -5.92 20.72 -20.61
C THR A 502 -6.60 19.35 -20.56
N ALA A 503 -7.91 19.28 -20.78
CA ALA A 503 -8.65 18.01 -20.80
C ALA A 503 -8.19 17.11 -21.96
N ARG A 504 -7.99 17.65 -23.16
CA ARG A 504 -7.43 16.90 -24.30
C ARG A 504 -6.04 16.38 -24.02
N ARG A 505 -5.19 17.19 -23.38
CA ARG A 505 -3.85 16.76 -22.98
C ARG A 505 -3.92 15.56 -22.02
N LEU A 506 -4.78 15.59 -21.01
CA LEU A 506 -4.92 14.48 -20.07
C LEU A 506 -5.46 13.22 -20.76
N VAL A 507 -6.44 13.36 -21.69
CA VAL A 507 -6.92 12.24 -22.52
C VAL A 507 -5.77 11.60 -23.29
N ALA A 508 -4.92 12.39 -23.95
CA ALA A 508 -3.77 11.89 -24.69
C ALA A 508 -2.79 11.12 -23.77
N MET A 509 -2.54 11.63 -22.55
CA MET A 509 -1.69 10.96 -21.58
C MET A 509 -2.27 9.60 -21.11
N PHE A 510 -3.59 9.50 -20.94
CA PHE A 510 -4.26 8.24 -20.64
C PHE A 510 -4.08 7.23 -21.79
N GLN A 511 -4.29 7.66 -23.04
CA GLN A 511 -4.14 6.80 -24.22
C GLN A 511 -2.69 6.32 -24.38
N GLU A 512 -1.71 7.22 -24.26
CA GLU A 512 -0.29 6.87 -24.32
C GLU A 512 0.09 5.85 -23.24
N ASN A 513 -0.35 6.08 -21.99
CA ASN A 513 -0.09 5.13 -20.91
C ASN A 513 -0.75 3.77 -21.15
N PHE A 514 -1.94 3.74 -21.74
CA PHE A 514 -2.71 2.50 -21.92
C PHE A 514 -2.21 1.65 -23.09
N ALA A 515 -1.52 2.21 -24.06
CA ALA A 515 -1.02 1.51 -25.27
C ALA A 515 -0.25 0.21 -24.95
N LYS A 516 0.50 0.19 -23.83
CA LYS A 516 1.23 -0.99 -23.36
C LYS A 516 0.35 -2.14 -22.87
N PHE A 517 -0.95 -1.91 -22.63
CA PHE A 517 -1.89 -2.93 -22.15
C PHE A 517 -2.88 -3.40 -23.22
N GLU A 518 -3.02 -2.69 -24.34
CA GLU A 518 -4.05 -2.94 -25.37
C GLU A 518 -4.06 -4.37 -25.90
N ALA A 519 -2.88 -4.97 -26.08
CA ALA A 519 -2.75 -6.34 -26.56
C ALA A 519 -3.20 -7.40 -25.55
N HIS A 520 -3.36 -7.03 -24.29
CA HIS A 520 -3.62 -7.94 -23.17
C HIS A 520 -5.03 -7.80 -22.57
N VAL A 521 -5.88 -6.98 -23.17
CA VAL A 521 -7.26 -6.72 -22.71
C VAL A 521 -8.27 -6.94 -23.83
N ASP A 522 -9.52 -7.17 -23.47
CA ASP A 522 -10.60 -7.36 -24.45
C ASP A 522 -11.06 -6.05 -25.11
N ALA A 523 -11.95 -6.16 -26.10
CA ALA A 523 -12.46 -5.01 -26.85
C ALA A 523 -13.21 -4.03 -25.94
N ALA A 524 -14.00 -4.52 -24.97
CA ALA A 524 -14.77 -3.64 -24.07
C ALA A 524 -13.88 -2.72 -23.26
N VAL A 525 -12.72 -3.22 -22.78
CA VAL A 525 -11.75 -2.42 -22.03
C VAL A 525 -10.99 -1.45 -22.95
N ARG A 526 -10.67 -1.86 -24.20
CA ARG A 526 -10.09 -0.94 -25.19
C ARG A 526 -11.05 0.19 -25.52
N ASP A 527 -12.34 -0.12 -25.71
CA ASP A 527 -13.38 0.87 -26.04
C ASP A 527 -13.71 1.82 -24.86
N ALA A 528 -13.32 1.44 -23.64
CA ALA A 528 -13.42 2.27 -22.42
C ALA A 528 -12.37 3.38 -22.35
N GLN A 529 -11.44 3.46 -23.31
CA GLN A 529 -10.46 4.55 -23.35
C GLN A 529 -11.15 5.92 -23.42
N PRO A 530 -10.66 6.92 -22.67
CA PRO A 530 -11.08 8.29 -22.83
C PRO A 530 -10.93 8.76 -24.29
N GLN A 531 -12.00 9.29 -24.84
CA GLN A 531 -12.04 9.82 -26.22
C GLN A 531 -12.80 11.13 -26.20
N VAL A 532 -12.22 12.16 -26.79
CA VAL A 532 -12.90 13.45 -26.95
C VAL A 532 -14.08 13.27 -27.90
N ARG A 533 -15.28 13.26 -27.33
CA ARG A 533 -16.53 13.23 -28.08
C ARG A 533 -16.99 14.69 -28.27
N ILE A 534 -16.62 15.31 -29.39
CA ILE A 534 -17.16 16.60 -29.72
C ILE A 534 -18.65 16.37 -29.97
N ALA A 535 -19.51 16.92 -29.11
CA ALA A 535 -20.91 17.08 -29.47
C ALA A 535 -20.93 17.92 -30.76
N ALA A 536 -21.51 17.41 -31.84
CA ALA A 536 -21.88 18.23 -32.96
C ALA A 536 -22.83 19.30 -32.39
N GLU A 537 -22.40 20.55 -32.36
CA GLU A 537 -23.26 21.70 -32.11
C GLU A 537 -24.33 21.82 -33.21
#